data_e38473aa45631bcde9289167e3a8abd9
#
_entry.id   e38473aa45631bcde9289167e3a8abd9
#
_cell.length_a   1.000
_cell.length_b   1.000
_cell.length_c   1.000
_cell.angle_alpha   90.00
_cell.angle_beta   90.00
_cell.angle_gamma   90.00
#
_symmetry.space_group_name_H-M   'P 1'
#
loop_
_entity.id
_entity.type
_entity.pdbx_description
1 polymer ?
#
loop_
_entity_poly.entity_id
_entity_poly.type
_entity_poly.pdbx_seq_one_letter_code
_entity_poly.pdbx_strand_id
1 'polypeptide(L)'
;AKPHEVKLMMIDPKMVELNMYNGIPHLLTPVVTNPRKAAQALQKVVQEMEERYEKFAATGVRNISGYNEFVQQKNLENGTKHPTLPFIVVIVDELADLMMVASNEVEDAIIRLAQMARAAGIHMILATQRPSVDVITGIIKANVPSRMAFAVSSGTDSRTIIDSNGAEKLLGRGDMLFLPMGEN
;
A
#
# COMPACT_ATOMS: atom_id res chain seq x y z
N ALA A 1 15.61 8.03 -0.92
CA ALA A 1 15.98 6.61 -0.77
C ALA A 1 16.52 6.06 -2.08
N LYS A 2 17.45 5.12 -2.00
CA LYS A 2 18.02 4.46 -3.17
C LYS A 2 17.13 3.29 -3.63
N PRO A 3 17.24 2.86 -4.91
CA PRO A 3 16.42 1.76 -5.42
C PRO A 3 16.53 0.44 -4.67
N HIS A 4 17.65 0.18 -4.00
CA HIS A 4 17.81 -1.03 -3.20
C HIS A 4 17.24 -0.89 -1.78
N GLU A 5 16.89 0.31 -1.37
CA GLU A 5 16.31 0.61 -0.06
C GLU A 5 14.78 0.60 -0.11
N VAL A 6 14.21 1.12 -1.20
CA VAL A 6 12.75 1.23 -1.39
C VAL A 6 12.38 0.86 -2.82
N LYS A 7 11.42 -0.02 -2.95
CA LYS A 7 10.78 -0.36 -4.22
C LYS A 7 9.33 0.11 -4.23
N LEU A 8 8.86 0.46 -5.41
CA LEU A 8 7.51 0.98 -5.61
C LEU A 8 6.73 0.08 -6.57
N MET A 9 5.47 -0.17 -6.23
CA MET A 9 4.49 -0.72 -7.16
C MET A 9 3.40 0.32 -7.33
N MET A 10 3.25 0.85 -8.54
CA MET A 10 2.28 1.88 -8.87
C MET A 10 1.18 1.30 -9.75
N ILE A 11 -0.07 1.53 -9.36
CA ILE A 11 -1.26 1.04 -10.05
C ILE A 11 -2.10 2.26 -10.43
N ASP A 12 -2.25 2.50 -11.74
CA ASP A 12 -3.00 3.61 -12.30
C ASP A 12 -3.89 3.10 -13.45
N PRO A 13 -5.13 2.67 -13.14
CA PRO A 13 -6.03 2.08 -14.15
C PRO A 13 -6.41 3.05 -15.28
N LYS A 14 -6.36 4.35 -15.03
CA LYS A 14 -6.74 5.37 -16.02
C LYS A 14 -5.57 5.91 -16.84
N MET A 15 -4.34 5.56 -16.48
CA MET A 15 -3.11 5.98 -17.16
C MET A 15 -2.92 7.52 -17.21
N VAL A 16 -3.37 8.25 -16.20
CA VAL A 16 -3.37 9.73 -16.24
C VAL A 16 -2.46 10.37 -15.20
N GLU A 17 -2.19 9.71 -14.07
CA GLU A 17 -1.50 10.33 -12.94
C GLU A 17 -0.07 9.79 -12.71
N LEU A 18 0.12 8.48 -12.82
CA LEU A 18 1.38 7.85 -12.39
C LEU A 18 2.28 7.43 -13.55
N ASN A 19 1.82 7.48 -14.79
CA ASN A 19 2.60 7.09 -15.98
C ASN A 19 3.93 7.83 -16.12
N MET A 20 4.00 9.06 -15.64
CA MET A 20 5.22 9.86 -15.68
C MET A 20 6.37 9.24 -14.90
N TYR A 21 6.09 8.31 -13.98
CA TYR A 21 7.10 7.64 -13.17
C TYR A 21 7.68 6.40 -13.84
N ASN A 22 7.16 5.97 -15.00
CA ASN A 22 7.76 4.86 -15.73
C ASN A 22 9.22 5.16 -16.06
N GLY A 23 10.06 4.14 -15.88
CA GLY A 23 11.49 4.27 -16.11
C GLY A 23 12.33 4.59 -14.88
N ILE A 24 11.73 4.97 -13.74
CA ILE A 24 12.53 5.14 -12.53
C ILE A 24 12.97 3.76 -12.00
N PRO A 25 14.20 3.66 -11.46
CA PRO A 25 14.75 2.36 -11.06
C PRO A 25 14.10 1.77 -9.81
N HIS A 26 13.29 2.55 -9.09
CA HIS A 26 12.58 2.10 -7.89
C HIS A 26 11.39 1.20 -8.22
N LEU A 27 10.84 1.24 -9.45
CA LEU A 27 9.67 0.45 -9.79
C LEU A 27 9.99 -1.05 -9.84
N LEU A 28 9.17 -1.86 -9.17
CA LEU A 28 9.22 -3.33 -9.27
C LEU A 28 8.82 -3.81 -10.67
N THR A 29 7.90 -3.09 -11.30
CA THR A 29 7.35 -3.34 -12.62
C THR A 29 6.92 -2.00 -13.21
N PRO A 30 6.80 -1.85 -14.53
CA PRO A 30 6.16 -0.66 -15.09
C PRO A 30 4.81 -0.40 -14.44
N VAL A 31 4.37 0.85 -14.43
CA VAL A 31 3.08 1.23 -13.83
C VAL A 31 1.98 0.31 -14.37
N VAL A 32 1.24 -0.33 -13.47
CA VAL A 32 0.20 -1.30 -13.81
C VAL A 32 -1.07 -0.52 -14.17
N THR A 33 -1.56 -0.72 -15.40
CA THR A 33 -2.68 0.05 -15.94
C THR A 33 -3.95 -0.76 -16.16
N ASN A 34 -3.86 -2.09 -16.13
CA ASN A 34 -5.00 -2.98 -16.32
C ASN A 34 -5.53 -3.43 -14.96
N PRO A 35 -6.85 -3.27 -14.65
CA PRO A 35 -7.40 -3.65 -13.35
C PRO A 35 -7.22 -5.12 -12.98
N ARG A 36 -7.34 -6.05 -13.93
CA ARG A 36 -7.13 -7.48 -13.65
C ARG A 36 -5.67 -7.79 -13.36
N LYS A 37 -4.75 -7.19 -14.11
CA LYS A 37 -3.32 -7.29 -13.84
C LYS A 37 -2.96 -6.65 -12.49
N ALA A 38 -3.65 -5.59 -12.11
CA ALA A 38 -3.50 -4.97 -10.80
C ALA A 38 -3.88 -5.92 -9.67
N ALA A 39 -5.00 -6.63 -9.80
CA ALA A 39 -5.39 -7.65 -8.82
C ALA A 39 -4.33 -8.74 -8.70
N GLN A 40 -3.78 -9.22 -9.81
CA GLN A 40 -2.69 -10.19 -9.83
C GLN A 40 -1.41 -9.62 -9.19
N ALA A 41 -1.09 -8.35 -9.45
CA ALA A 41 0.06 -7.69 -8.86
C ALA A 41 -0.06 -7.59 -7.35
N LEU A 42 -1.24 -7.26 -6.83
CA LEU A 42 -1.50 -7.26 -5.39
C LEU A 42 -1.32 -8.65 -4.78
N GLN A 43 -1.76 -9.71 -5.45
CA GLN A 43 -1.54 -11.08 -4.98
C GLN A 43 -0.05 -11.44 -4.96
N LYS A 44 0.73 -10.97 -5.91
CA LYS A 44 2.19 -11.15 -5.89
C LYS A 44 2.85 -10.43 -4.72
N VAL A 45 2.34 -9.28 -4.33
CA VAL A 45 2.83 -8.58 -3.12
C VAL A 45 2.52 -9.39 -1.87
N VAL A 46 1.34 -10.01 -1.80
CA VAL A 46 1.00 -10.94 -0.70
C VAL A 46 1.98 -12.11 -0.65
N GLN A 47 2.32 -12.71 -1.80
CA GLN A 47 3.31 -13.78 -1.87
C GLN A 47 4.69 -13.31 -1.40
N GLU A 48 5.12 -12.14 -1.82
CA GLU A 48 6.39 -11.53 -1.36
C GLU A 48 6.40 -11.36 0.16
N MET A 49 5.29 -10.91 0.73
CA MET A 49 5.13 -10.81 2.18
C MET A 49 5.31 -12.17 2.87
N GLU A 50 4.65 -13.21 2.35
CA GLU A 50 4.75 -14.57 2.89
C GLU A 50 6.19 -15.11 2.80
N GLU A 51 6.86 -14.91 1.68
CA GLU A 51 8.27 -15.29 1.50
C GLU A 51 9.19 -14.56 2.47
N ARG A 52 8.92 -13.30 2.77
CA ARG A 52 9.68 -12.54 3.76
C ARG A 52 9.51 -13.13 5.16
N TYR A 53 8.30 -13.51 5.53
CA TYR A 53 8.05 -14.18 6.82
C TYR A 53 8.77 -15.53 6.92
N GLU A 54 8.85 -16.29 5.82
CA GLU A 54 9.64 -17.52 5.80
C GLU A 54 11.13 -17.24 6.05
N LYS A 55 11.68 -16.19 5.44
CA LYS A 55 13.06 -15.75 5.67
C LYS A 55 13.27 -15.32 7.12
N PHE A 56 12.31 -14.60 7.69
CA PHE A 56 12.39 -14.18 9.10
C PHE A 56 12.40 -15.39 10.04
N ALA A 57 11.52 -16.36 9.79
CA ALA A 57 11.48 -17.58 10.58
C ALA A 57 12.79 -18.38 10.50
N ALA A 58 13.37 -18.49 9.30
CA ALA A 58 14.62 -19.21 9.08
C ALA A 58 15.84 -18.55 9.75
N THR A 59 15.79 -17.25 9.99
CA THR A 59 16.88 -16.47 10.59
C THR A 59 16.61 -16.06 12.04
N GLY A 60 15.43 -16.36 12.57
CA GLY A 60 15.07 -16.03 13.95
C GLY A 60 14.79 -14.56 14.20
N VAL A 61 14.50 -13.78 13.14
CA VAL A 61 14.15 -12.36 13.24
C VAL A 61 12.64 -12.18 13.12
N ARG A 62 12.14 -10.99 13.51
CA ARG A 62 10.70 -10.70 13.56
C ARG A 62 10.23 -9.69 12.53
N ASN A 63 11.15 -8.92 11.94
CA ASN A 63 10.81 -7.84 11.03
C ASN A 63 11.95 -7.56 10.04
N ILE A 64 11.65 -6.69 9.07
CA ILE A 64 12.61 -6.34 8.00
C ILE A 64 13.89 -5.73 8.55
N SER A 65 13.81 -4.88 9.55
CA SER A 65 15.02 -4.24 10.14
C SER A 65 15.92 -5.27 10.77
N GLY A 66 15.36 -6.20 11.55
CA GLY A 66 16.12 -7.31 12.14
C GLY A 66 16.73 -8.22 11.08
N TYR A 67 15.99 -8.52 10.02
CA TYR A 67 16.49 -9.32 8.91
C TYR A 67 17.67 -8.63 8.20
N ASN A 68 17.53 -7.35 7.88
CA ASN A 68 18.58 -6.60 7.18
C ASN A 68 19.84 -6.46 8.03
N GLU A 69 19.69 -6.23 9.33
CA GLU A 69 20.84 -6.25 10.27
C GLU A 69 21.52 -7.62 10.30
N PHE A 70 20.73 -8.69 10.34
CA PHE A 70 21.26 -10.06 10.30
C PHE A 70 22.08 -10.31 9.02
N VAL A 71 21.55 -9.93 7.85
CA VAL A 71 22.24 -10.10 6.56
C VAL A 71 23.53 -9.29 6.53
N GLN A 72 23.50 -8.03 6.97
CA GLN A 72 24.68 -7.18 7.02
C GLN A 72 25.77 -7.76 7.92
N GLN A 73 25.38 -8.27 9.09
CA GLN A 73 26.31 -8.89 10.03
C GLN A 73 26.95 -10.16 9.43
N LYS A 74 26.14 -11.02 8.80
CA LYS A 74 26.64 -12.23 8.14
C LYS A 74 27.56 -11.90 6.96
N ASN A 75 27.26 -10.85 6.22
CA ASN A 75 28.13 -10.40 5.13
C ASN A 75 29.51 -9.96 5.64
N LEU A 76 29.54 -9.25 6.76
CA LEU A 76 30.80 -8.84 7.40
C LEU A 76 31.60 -10.05 7.90
N GLU A 77 30.93 -11.00 8.56
CA GLU A 77 31.58 -12.20 9.09
C GLU A 77 32.15 -13.11 8.01
N ASN A 78 31.44 -13.25 6.90
CA ASN A 78 31.74 -14.25 5.86
C ASN A 78 32.38 -13.65 4.60
N GLY A 79 32.55 -12.33 4.52
CA GLY A 79 33.04 -11.64 3.32
C GLY A 79 32.07 -11.77 2.12
N THR A 80 30.78 -11.94 2.37
CA THR A 80 29.76 -12.10 1.35
C THR A 80 29.02 -10.79 1.08
N LYS A 81 28.21 -10.77 0.00
CA LYS A 81 27.40 -9.62 -0.41
C LYS A 81 25.95 -10.03 -0.69
N HIS A 82 25.34 -10.78 0.20
CA HIS A 82 23.91 -11.12 0.08
C HIS A 82 23.07 -9.86 0.18
N PRO A 83 22.01 -9.74 -0.64
CA PRO A 83 21.16 -8.55 -0.63
C PRO A 83 20.30 -8.47 0.63
N THR A 84 20.11 -7.25 1.12
CA THR A 84 19.06 -6.94 2.09
C THR A 84 17.70 -6.85 1.38
N LEU A 85 16.61 -6.80 2.16
CA LEU A 85 15.28 -6.60 1.62
C LEU A 85 14.95 -5.11 1.55
N PRO A 86 14.44 -4.62 0.41
CA PRO A 86 13.94 -3.25 0.34
C PRO A 86 12.57 -3.14 1.00
N PHE A 87 12.24 -1.95 1.50
CA PHE A 87 10.85 -1.60 1.76
C PHE A 87 10.09 -1.58 0.45
N ILE A 88 8.81 -1.91 0.49
CA ILE A 88 7.92 -1.84 -0.67
C ILE A 88 6.74 -0.92 -0.34
N VAL A 89 6.47 0.05 -1.21
CA VAL A 89 5.28 0.90 -1.12
C VAL A 89 4.41 0.62 -2.34
N VAL A 90 3.20 0.18 -2.09
CA VAL A 90 2.17 -0.06 -3.11
C VAL A 90 1.26 1.17 -3.15
N ILE A 91 1.14 1.79 -4.32
CA ILE A 91 0.33 2.99 -4.52
C ILE A 91 -0.77 2.66 -5.53
N VAL A 92 -2.02 2.79 -5.09
CA VAL A 92 -3.21 2.63 -5.95
C VAL A 92 -3.84 3.99 -6.13
N ASP A 93 -3.84 4.50 -7.37
CA ASP A 93 -4.37 5.82 -7.70
C ASP A 93 -5.89 5.89 -7.65
N GLU A 94 -6.58 4.84 -8.13
CA GLU A 94 -8.03 4.76 -8.07
C GLU A 94 -8.49 3.35 -7.70
N LEU A 95 -8.83 3.17 -6.42
CA LEU A 95 -9.28 1.87 -5.91
C LEU A 95 -10.63 1.45 -6.51
N ALA A 96 -11.51 2.40 -6.81
CA ALA A 96 -12.84 2.12 -7.37
C ALA A 96 -12.77 1.30 -8.66
N ASP A 97 -11.81 1.59 -9.53
CA ASP A 97 -11.67 0.88 -10.80
C ASP A 97 -11.23 -0.58 -10.61
N LEU A 98 -10.47 -0.87 -9.57
CA LEU A 98 -10.10 -2.25 -9.21
C LEU A 98 -11.29 -3.00 -8.60
N MET A 99 -12.03 -2.33 -7.72
CA MET A 99 -13.19 -2.93 -7.04
C MET A 99 -14.33 -3.25 -8.00
N MET A 100 -14.47 -2.52 -9.10
CA MET A 100 -15.47 -2.78 -10.13
C MET A 100 -15.18 -4.05 -10.95
N VAL A 101 -13.93 -4.46 -11.03
CA VAL A 101 -13.49 -5.57 -11.90
C VAL A 101 -13.19 -6.84 -11.09
N ALA A 102 -12.54 -6.72 -9.96
CA ALA A 102 -12.05 -7.86 -9.18
C ALA A 102 -12.15 -7.58 -7.68
N SER A 103 -13.35 -7.22 -7.20
CA SER A 103 -13.56 -6.75 -5.82
C SER A 103 -13.09 -7.75 -4.77
N ASN A 104 -13.40 -9.03 -4.94
CA ASN A 104 -13.03 -10.03 -3.92
C ASN A 104 -11.53 -10.23 -3.82
N GLU A 105 -10.84 -10.40 -4.95
CA GLU A 105 -9.40 -10.62 -4.98
C GLU A 105 -8.64 -9.38 -4.47
N VAL A 106 -9.09 -8.20 -4.84
CA VAL A 106 -8.49 -6.94 -4.41
C VAL A 106 -8.69 -6.72 -2.92
N GLU A 107 -9.92 -6.91 -2.42
CA GLU A 107 -10.24 -6.76 -1.01
C GLU A 107 -9.44 -7.75 -0.16
N ASP A 108 -9.40 -9.03 -0.55
CA ASP A 108 -8.65 -10.06 0.17
C ASP A 108 -7.15 -9.71 0.25
N ALA A 109 -6.55 -9.25 -0.84
CA ALA A 109 -5.15 -8.83 -0.86
C ALA A 109 -4.90 -7.63 0.06
N ILE A 110 -5.76 -6.62 0.00
CA ILE A 110 -5.65 -5.42 0.85
C ILE A 110 -5.74 -5.80 2.33
N ILE A 111 -6.69 -6.64 2.69
CA ILE A 111 -6.88 -7.07 4.08
C ILE A 111 -5.64 -7.81 4.59
N ARG A 112 -5.13 -8.77 3.83
CA ARG A 112 -3.93 -9.52 4.22
C ARG A 112 -2.72 -8.62 4.39
N LEU A 113 -2.50 -7.71 3.45
CA LEU A 113 -1.41 -6.74 3.52
C LEU A 113 -1.59 -5.79 4.71
N ALA A 114 -2.80 -5.29 4.93
CA ALA A 114 -3.08 -4.39 6.05
C ALA A 114 -2.84 -5.06 7.41
N GLN A 115 -3.15 -6.35 7.53
CA GLN A 115 -2.99 -7.09 8.78
C GLN A 115 -1.54 -7.50 9.07
N MET A 116 -0.75 -7.81 8.05
CA MET A 116 0.51 -8.53 8.23
C MET A 116 1.73 -7.89 7.58
N ALA A 117 1.56 -6.92 6.67
CA ALA A 117 2.67 -6.46 5.84
C ALA A 117 3.64 -5.51 6.54
N ARG A 118 3.22 -4.84 7.61
CA ARG A 118 4.04 -3.82 8.30
C ARG A 118 5.41 -4.36 8.74
N ALA A 119 5.43 -5.47 9.42
CA ALA A 119 6.68 -6.08 9.89
C ALA A 119 7.56 -6.55 8.74
N ALA A 120 6.94 -6.93 7.61
CA ALA A 120 7.64 -7.31 6.38
C ALA A 120 8.16 -6.12 5.58
N GLY A 121 7.89 -4.89 6.00
CA GLY A 121 8.34 -3.68 5.33
C GLY A 121 7.55 -3.33 4.07
N ILE A 122 6.28 -3.72 4.01
CA ILE A 122 5.38 -3.46 2.88
C ILE A 122 4.25 -2.55 3.33
N HIS A 123 4.08 -1.44 2.64
CA HIS A 123 3.11 -0.40 2.97
C HIS A 123 2.23 -0.07 1.77
N MET A 124 1.00 0.37 2.03
CA MET A 124 0.04 0.72 0.98
C MET A 124 -0.44 2.15 1.12
N ILE A 125 -0.62 2.80 -0.02
CA ILE A 125 -1.35 4.06 -0.15
C ILE A 125 -2.49 3.81 -1.13
N LEU A 126 -3.72 3.82 -0.60
CA LEU A 126 -4.92 3.56 -1.39
C LEU A 126 -5.69 4.87 -1.56
N ALA A 127 -5.91 5.28 -2.80
CA ALA A 127 -6.62 6.49 -3.12
C ALA A 127 -7.86 6.21 -3.95
N THR A 128 -8.89 7.04 -3.79
CA THR A 128 -10.09 7.00 -4.62
C THR A 128 -10.74 8.38 -4.69
N GLN A 129 -11.30 8.69 -5.86
CA GLN A 129 -12.18 9.84 -6.05
C GLN A 129 -13.66 9.47 -5.86
N ARG A 130 -13.95 8.20 -5.57
CA ARG A 130 -15.31 7.69 -5.39
C ARG A 130 -15.49 7.10 -3.98
N PRO A 131 -15.69 7.96 -2.98
CA PRO A 131 -15.78 7.53 -1.58
C PRO A 131 -17.15 6.90 -1.27
N SER A 132 -17.44 5.76 -1.88
CA SER A 132 -18.66 5.00 -1.63
C SER A 132 -18.37 3.80 -0.74
N VAL A 133 -19.43 3.25 -0.13
CA VAL A 133 -19.32 2.05 0.72
C VAL A 133 -18.92 0.79 -0.06
N ASP A 134 -19.12 0.78 -1.38
CA ASP A 134 -18.72 -0.33 -2.24
C ASP A 134 -17.21 -0.31 -2.55
N VAL A 135 -16.57 0.83 -2.37
CA VAL A 135 -15.13 1.02 -2.61
C VAL A 135 -14.38 1.01 -1.29
N ILE A 136 -14.81 1.86 -0.35
CA ILE A 136 -14.26 1.91 1.00
C ILE A 136 -15.16 1.05 1.88
N THR A 137 -15.01 -0.26 1.74
CA THR A 137 -15.88 -1.24 2.40
C THR A 137 -15.66 -1.26 3.92
N GLY A 138 -16.62 -1.79 4.65
CA GLY A 138 -16.49 -1.94 6.11
C GLY A 138 -15.28 -2.77 6.52
N ILE A 139 -14.95 -3.80 5.74
CA ILE A 139 -13.78 -4.66 6.02
C ILE A 139 -12.48 -3.89 5.76
N ILE A 140 -12.40 -3.14 4.67
CA ILE A 140 -11.23 -2.29 4.40
C ILE A 140 -11.07 -1.25 5.52
N LYS A 141 -12.14 -0.59 5.93
CA LYS A 141 -12.12 0.39 7.02
C LYS A 141 -11.67 -0.22 8.35
N ALA A 142 -12.04 -1.46 8.62
CA ALA A 142 -11.63 -2.15 9.83
C ALA A 142 -10.14 -2.48 9.87
N ASN A 143 -9.50 -2.59 8.72
CA ASN A 143 -8.09 -3.02 8.59
C ASN A 143 -7.13 -1.91 8.16
N VAL A 144 -7.64 -0.81 7.61
CA VAL A 144 -6.86 0.35 7.18
C VAL A 144 -7.26 1.54 8.06
N PRO A 145 -6.63 1.71 9.23
CA PRO A 145 -7.10 2.66 10.24
C PRO A 145 -6.66 4.10 9.98
N SER A 146 -5.55 4.33 9.30
CA SER A 146 -5.09 5.69 8.97
C SER A 146 -5.77 6.18 7.71
N ARG A 147 -6.43 7.34 7.80
CA ARG A 147 -7.23 7.87 6.70
C ARG A 147 -7.03 9.35 6.52
N MET A 148 -7.15 9.79 5.27
CA MET A 148 -7.12 11.19 4.88
C MET A 148 -8.30 11.49 3.99
N ALA A 149 -8.98 12.61 4.24
CA ALA A 149 -10.03 13.11 3.37
C ALA A 149 -9.68 14.52 2.90
N PHE A 150 -9.57 14.68 1.59
CA PHE A 150 -9.57 15.99 0.97
C PHE A 150 -11.01 16.49 0.83
N ALA A 151 -11.22 17.68 0.26
CA ALA A 151 -12.56 18.23 0.10
C ALA A 151 -13.47 17.26 -0.67
N VAL A 152 -14.64 16.99 -0.11
CA VAL A 152 -15.69 16.13 -0.69
C VAL A 152 -16.98 16.93 -0.88
N SER A 153 -17.92 16.40 -1.66
CA SER A 153 -19.14 17.11 -2.02
C SER A 153 -20.27 17.00 -0.97
N SER A 154 -20.18 16.04 -0.04
CA SER A 154 -21.24 15.81 0.95
C SER A 154 -20.72 15.31 2.29
N GLY A 155 -21.51 15.49 3.33
CA GLY A 155 -21.23 14.91 4.65
C GLY A 155 -21.24 13.38 4.63
N THR A 156 -22.04 12.77 3.76
CA THR A 156 -22.07 11.32 3.58
C THR A 156 -20.71 10.81 3.09
N ASP A 157 -20.10 11.47 2.12
CA ASP A 157 -18.76 11.13 1.62
C ASP A 157 -17.71 11.30 2.72
N SER A 158 -17.80 12.38 3.50
CA SER A 158 -16.92 12.58 4.65
C SER A 158 -17.02 11.43 5.65
N ARG A 159 -18.23 11.06 6.03
CA ARG A 159 -18.46 9.94 6.97
C ARG A 159 -17.95 8.61 6.41
N THR A 160 -18.09 8.40 5.12
CA THR A 160 -17.57 7.18 4.48
C THR A 160 -16.07 7.07 4.62
N ILE A 161 -15.32 8.18 4.53
CA ILE A 161 -13.86 8.16 4.60
C ILE A 161 -13.38 8.17 6.05
N ILE A 162 -13.82 9.14 6.85
CA ILE A 162 -13.25 9.44 8.17
C ILE A 162 -14.24 9.24 9.34
N ASP A 163 -15.37 8.61 9.10
CA ASP A 163 -16.42 8.31 10.08
C ASP A 163 -17.04 9.55 10.77
N SER A 164 -16.78 10.73 10.23
CA SER A 164 -17.30 12.00 10.74
C SER A 164 -17.57 13.00 9.61
N ASN A 165 -18.41 13.98 9.90
CA ASN A 165 -18.60 15.12 9.02
C ASN A 165 -17.38 16.04 9.07
N GLY A 166 -17.23 16.92 8.09
CA GLY A 166 -16.24 17.97 8.09
C GLY A 166 -15.47 18.12 6.78
N ALA A 167 -15.18 17.02 6.08
CA ALA A 167 -14.45 17.09 4.81
C ALA A 167 -15.24 17.84 3.71
N GLU A 168 -16.56 17.90 3.79
CA GLU A 168 -17.40 18.70 2.91
C GLU A 168 -17.24 20.21 3.10
N LYS A 169 -16.62 20.61 4.19
CA LYS A 169 -16.36 22.02 4.53
C LYS A 169 -14.94 22.46 4.22
N LEU A 170 -14.08 21.56 3.74
CA LEU A 170 -12.71 21.88 3.39
C LEU A 170 -12.66 22.84 2.21
N LEU A 171 -11.62 23.68 2.19
CA LEU A 171 -11.46 24.76 1.22
C LEU A 171 -10.96 24.30 -0.16
N GLY A 172 -10.52 23.05 -0.28
CA GLY A 172 -9.90 22.53 -1.49
C GLY A 172 -8.41 22.85 -1.56
N ARG A 173 -7.80 22.61 -2.73
CA ARG A 173 -6.38 22.89 -2.99
C ARG A 173 -5.42 22.20 -2.03
N GLY A 174 -5.74 20.97 -1.63
CA GLY A 174 -4.90 20.18 -0.73
C GLY A 174 -5.23 20.33 0.75
N ASP A 175 -6.23 21.14 1.11
CA ASP A 175 -6.77 21.17 2.47
C ASP A 175 -7.37 19.80 2.80
N MET A 176 -7.01 19.23 3.97
CA MET A 176 -7.42 17.87 4.30
C MET A 176 -7.67 17.68 5.78
N LEU A 177 -8.44 16.64 6.09
CA LEU A 177 -8.58 16.07 7.42
C LEU A 177 -7.80 14.77 7.49
N PHE A 178 -6.98 14.60 8.52
CA PHE A 178 -6.18 13.41 8.75
C PHE A 178 -6.62 12.71 10.02
N LEU A 179 -6.93 11.42 9.89
CA LEU A 179 -7.27 10.53 11.00
C LEU A 179 -6.15 9.50 11.13
N PRO A 180 -5.14 9.72 11.98
CA PRO A 180 -4.08 8.75 12.20
C PRO A 180 -4.58 7.54 12.98
N MET A 181 -3.85 6.42 12.86
CA MET A 181 -4.14 5.21 13.62
C MET A 181 -4.08 5.47 15.12
N GLY A 182 -5.13 5.04 15.86
CA GLY A 182 -5.18 5.14 17.32
C GLY A 182 -5.66 6.47 17.87
N GLU A 183 -6.06 7.41 17.03
CA GLU A 183 -6.66 8.68 17.42
C GLU A 183 -8.11 8.77 16.92
N ASN A 184 -8.97 9.34 17.76
CA ASN A 184 -10.41 9.55 17.46
C ASN A 184 -10.70 11.02 17.18
#